data_11677aaf2b5d981f0d1add92e7965223
#
_entry.id   11677aaf2b5d981f0d1add92e7965223
#
_cell.length_a   1.000
_cell.length_b   1.000
_cell.length_c   1.000
_cell.angle_alpha   90.00
_cell.angle_beta   90.00
_cell.angle_gamma   90.00
#
_symmetry.space_group_name_H-M   'P 1'
#
loop_
_entity.id
_entity.type
_entity.pdbx_description
1 polymer ?
#
loop_
_entity_poly.entity_id
_entity_poly.type
_entity_poly.pdbx_seq_one_letter_code
_entity_poly.pdbx_strand_id
1 'polypeptide(L)'
;MTDTVFGYHAVESLIRRAPRRVAALHVQADRQDKRMQALCELSQNQGVSVVPCAKSELDALVTGRHQGVVAVLDATVGGEAGGMMSEADLTEHLSQVPVPLILILDGVTDPHNLGACLRSADAAGVTAVIFPKDKSAEVNDVARKVASGASETVPLARV
;
A
#
# COMPACT_ATOMS: atom_id res chain seq x y z
N MET A 1 -16.50 -0.22 1.19
CA MET A 1 -15.69 0.95 0.78
C MET A 1 -14.54 0.41 -0.05
N THR A 2 -14.28 0.98 -1.20
CA THR A 2 -13.16 0.56 -2.06
C THR A 2 -11.87 1.12 -1.45
N ASP A 3 -10.92 0.26 -1.11
CA ASP A 3 -9.63 0.71 -0.55
C ASP A 3 -8.77 1.33 -1.65
N THR A 4 -8.14 2.48 -1.37
CA THR A 4 -7.42 3.26 -2.37
C THR A 4 -6.06 3.71 -1.85
N VAL A 5 -5.07 3.74 -2.75
CA VAL A 5 -3.75 4.34 -2.52
C VAL A 5 -3.56 5.49 -3.48
N PHE A 6 -3.14 6.65 -3.01
CA PHE A 6 -3.01 7.84 -3.83
C PHE A 6 -1.71 8.60 -3.61
N GLY A 7 -1.36 9.41 -4.61
CA GLY A 7 -0.08 10.11 -4.67
C GLY A 7 1.00 9.31 -5.39
N TYR A 8 1.80 10.02 -6.18
CA TYR A 8 2.71 9.43 -7.16
C TYR A 8 3.64 8.36 -6.56
N HIS A 9 4.38 8.69 -5.49
CA HIS A 9 5.38 7.77 -4.92
C HIS A 9 4.77 6.54 -4.26
N ALA A 10 3.64 6.69 -3.57
CA ALA A 10 2.94 5.57 -2.95
C ALA A 10 2.42 4.59 -4.01
N VAL A 11 1.80 5.13 -5.07
CA VAL A 11 1.28 4.33 -6.18
C VAL A 11 2.41 3.67 -6.97
N GLU A 12 3.48 4.39 -7.28
CA GLU A 12 4.65 3.81 -7.98
C GLU A 12 5.27 2.65 -7.18
N SER A 13 5.47 2.84 -5.88
CA SER A 13 6.00 1.80 -4.99
C SER A 13 5.10 0.56 -4.97
N LEU A 14 3.79 0.76 -4.84
CA LEU A 14 2.80 -0.31 -4.85
C LEU A 14 2.86 -1.11 -6.17
N ILE A 15 2.85 -0.44 -7.33
CA ILE A 15 2.89 -1.11 -8.64
C ILE A 15 4.19 -1.87 -8.85
N ARG A 16 5.33 -1.36 -8.37
CA ARG A 16 6.61 -2.07 -8.48
C ARG A 16 6.67 -3.34 -7.65
N ARG A 17 6.05 -3.35 -6.46
CA ARG A 17 6.24 -4.41 -5.47
C ARG A 17 5.06 -5.36 -5.36
N ALA A 18 3.84 -4.86 -5.54
CA ALA A 18 2.62 -5.63 -5.39
C ALA A 18 1.55 -5.28 -6.45
N PRO A 19 1.86 -5.40 -7.75
CA PRO A 19 0.95 -4.99 -8.83
C PRO A 19 -0.38 -5.77 -8.79
N ARG A 20 -0.37 -7.01 -8.33
CA ARG A 20 -1.58 -7.85 -8.23
C ARG A 20 -2.62 -7.30 -7.24
N ARG A 21 -2.20 -6.45 -6.30
CA ARG A 21 -3.11 -5.79 -5.34
C ARG A 21 -3.86 -4.60 -5.96
N VAL A 22 -3.50 -4.18 -7.17
CA VAL A 22 -4.11 -3.03 -7.85
C VAL A 22 -5.12 -3.53 -8.86
N ALA A 23 -6.40 -3.28 -8.61
CA ALA A 23 -7.48 -3.58 -9.55
C ALA A 23 -7.44 -2.63 -10.75
N ALA A 24 -7.23 -1.34 -10.51
CA ALA A 24 -7.08 -0.32 -11.55
C ALA A 24 -6.28 0.89 -11.06
N LEU A 25 -5.51 1.49 -11.95
CA LEU A 25 -4.84 2.77 -11.75
C LEU A 25 -5.61 3.87 -12.47
N HIS A 26 -6.22 4.77 -11.71
CA HIS A 26 -6.87 5.97 -12.23
C HIS A 26 -5.86 7.11 -12.37
N VAL A 27 -5.76 7.68 -13.56
CA VAL A 27 -4.82 8.76 -13.89
C VAL A 27 -5.53 9.96 -14.49
N GLN A 28 -5.10 11.15 -14.14
CA GLN A 28 -5.67 12.38 -14.65
C GLN A 28 -5.37 12.53 -16.15
N ALA A 29 -6.41 12.55 -16.99
CA ALA A 29 -6.31 12.41 -18.45
C ALA A 29 -5.56 13.59 -19.13
N ASP A 30 -5.68 14.80 -18.58
CA ASP A 30 -5.04 16.01 -19.10
C ASP A 30 -3.58 16.19 -18.64
N ARG A 31 -3.08 15.27 -17.81
CA ARG A 31 -1.74 15.31 -17.28
C ARG A 31 -0.80 14.36 -18.03
N GLN A 32 0.03 14.93 -18.91
CA GLN A 32 0.93 14.18 -19.80
C GLN A 32 2.41 14.48 -19.52
N ASP A 33 2.78 14.71 -18.25
CA ASP A 33 4.19 14.87 -17.91
C ASP A 33 4.96 13.53 -17.97
N LYS A 34 6.30 13.60 -18.12
CA LYS A 34 7.16 12.41 -18.24
C LYS A 34 7.01 11.42 -17.09
N ARG A 35 6.72 11.91 -15.89
CA ARG A 35 6.54 11.05 -14.71
C ARG A 35 5.24 10.25 -14.81
N MET A 36 4.16 10.90 -15.29
CA MET A 36 2.88 10.23 -15.51
C MET A 36 2.99 9.16 -16.59
N GLN A 37 3.66 9.48 -17.70
CA GLN A 37 3.90 8.51 -18.78
C GLN A 37 4.67 7.29 -18.26
N ALA A 38 5.77 7.50 -17.53
CA ALA A 38 6.57 6.41 -16.95
C ALA A 38 5.76 5.53 -15.99
N LEU A 39 4.85 6.12 -15.19
CA LEU A 39 3.98 5.38 -14.31
C LEU A 39 2.95 4.54 -15.08
N CYS A 40 2.37 5.09 -16.14
CA CYS A 40 1.44 4.36 -17.01
C CYS A 40 2.13 3.18 -17.70
N GLU A 41 3.32 3.38 -18.26
CA GLU A 41 4.13 2.32 -18.89
C GLU A 41 4.50 1.22 -17.87
N LEU A 42 4.96 1.62 -16.67
CA LEU A 42 5.23 0.68 -15.58
C LEU A 42 4.00 -0.16 -15.25
N SER A 43 2.83 0.49 -15.11
CA SER A 43 1.57 -0.17 -14.77
C SER A 43 1.16 -1.18 -15.82
N GLN A 44 1.20 -0.80 -17.09
CA GLN A 44 0.89 -1.66 -18.22
C GLN A 44 1.83 -2.87 -18.29
N ASN A 45 3.15 -2.66 -18.09
CA ASN A 45 4.15 -3.73 -18.07
C ASN A 45 3.93 -4.72 -16.92
N GLN A 46 3.32 -4.28 -15.82
CA GLN A 46 2.96 -5.11 -14.67
C GLN A 46 1.55 -5.70 -14.78
N GLY A 47 0.84 -5.48 -15.90
CA GLY A 47 -0.52 -5.99 -16.12
C GLY A 47 -1.61 -5.24 -15.35
N VAL A 48 -1.32 -4.04 -14.84
CA VAL A 48 -2.29 -3.20 -14.15
C VAL A 48 -3.09 -2.36 -15.17
N SER A 49 -4.42 -2.41 -15.08
CA SER A 49 -5.31 -1.61 -15.93
C SER A 49 -5.15 -0.12 -15.62
N VAL A 50 -4.91 0.71 -16.64
CA VAL A 50 -4.81 2.17 -16.52
C VAL A 50 -6.07 2.81 -17.05
N VAL A 51 -6.76 3.60 -16.21
CA VAL A 51 -8.02 4.27 -16.51
C VAL A 51 -7.82 5.78 -16.51
N PRO A 52 -7.79 6.44 -17.67
CA PRO A 52 -7.77 7.89 -17.73
C PRO A 52 -9.12 8.45 -17.27
N CYS A 53 -9.10 9.48 -16.42
CA CYS A 53 -10.32 10.10 -15.88
C CYS A 53 -10.13 11.59 -15.63
N ALA A 54 -11.23 12.30 -15.39
CA ALA A 54 -11.19 13.73 -15.06
C ALA A 54 -10.67 13.93 -13.62
N LYS A 55 -10.09 15.10 -13.34
CA LYS A 55 -9.63 15.44 -11.99
C LYS A 55 -10.76 15.34 -10.96
N SER A 56 -11.97 15.74 -11.30
CA SER A 56 -13.14 15.64 -10.41
C SER A 56 -13.48 14.20 -10.01
N GLU A 57 -13.22 13.23 -10.87
CA GLU A 57 -13.43 11.82 -10.56
C GLU A 57 -12.37 11.32 -9.55
N LEU A 58 -11.12 11.77 -9.68
CA LEU A 58 -10.08 11.49 -8.70
C LEU A 58 -10.37 12.14 -7.34
N ASP A 59 -10.85 13.38 -7.34
CA ASP A 59 -11.25 14.12 -6.13
C ASP A 59 -12.45 13.43 -5.43
N ALA A 60 -13.30 12.71 -6.18
CA ALA A 60 -14.40 11.92 -5.61
C ALA A 60 -13.95 10.58 -5.01
N LEU A 61 -12.84 10.00 -5.50
CA LEU A 61 -12.31 8.74 -4.98
C LEU A 61 -11.58 8.92 -3.65
N VAL A 62 -10.94 10.07 -3.42
CA VAL A 62 -10.07 10.29 -2.26
C VAL A 62 -10.14 11.74 -1.76
N THR A 63 -10.04 11.92 -0.45
CA THR A 63 -10.07 13.24 0.21
C THR A 63 -8.66 13.80 0.46
N GLY A 64 -7.69 13.51 -0.40
CA GLY A 64 -6.30 13.89 -0.19
C GLY A 64 -5.61 14.42 -1.43
N ARG A 65 -4.35 14.84 -1.30
CA ARG A 65 -3.53 15.34 -2.41
C ARG A 65 -3.05 14.16 -3.28
N HIS A 66 -3.91 13.71 -4.20
CA HIS A 66 -3.66 12.54 -5.06
C HIS A 66 -2.62 12.75 -6.17
N GLN A 67 -2.20 13.99 -6.44
CA GLN A 67 -1.17 14.30 -7.46
C GLN A 67 -1.50 13.75 -8.88
N GLY A 68 -2.79 13.62 -9.20
CA GLY A 68 -3.28 13.10 -10.49
C GLY A 68 -3.27 11.58 -10.61
N VAL A 69 -3.05 10.82 -9.51
CA VAL A 69 -3.03 9.35 -9.52
C VAL A 69 -3.72 8.76 -8.29
N VAL A 70 -4.57 7.75 -8.53
CA VAL A 70 -5.24 6.95 -7.51
C VAL A 70 -5.24 5.48 -7.95
N ALA A 71 -4.67 4.60 -7.16
CA ALA A 71 -4.77 3.16 -7.35
C ALA A 71 -5.96 2.64 -6.53
N VAL A 72 -6.86 1.94 -7.19
CA VAL A 72 -7.95 1.20 -6.56
C VAL A 72 -7.46 -0.21 -6.28
N LEU A 73 -7.59 -0.66 -5.03
CA LEU A 73 -7.11 -1.96 -4.62
C LEU A 73 -8.14 -3.06 -4.92
N ASP A 74 -7.63 -4.23 -5.24
CA ASP A 74 -8.45 -5.43 -5.40
C ASP A 74 -8.74 -6.02 -4.00
N ALA A 75 -10.00 -5.98 -3.59
CA ALA A 75 -10.43 -6.49 -2.30
C ALA A 75 -10.27 -8.02 -2.17
N THR A 76 -10.05 -8.74 -3.28
CA THR A 76 -9.87 -10.19 -3.30
C THR A 76 -8.42 -10.63 -3.17
N VAL A 77 -7.48 -9.69 -3.38
CA VAL A 77 -6.05 -9.95 -3.34
C VAL A 77 -5.44 -9.33 -2.06
N GLY A 78 -5.18 -10.18 -1.09
CA GLY A 78 -4.66 -9.80 0.23
C GLY A 78 -5.76 -9.65 1.27
N GLY A 79 -5.63 -10.38 2.37
CA GLY A 79 -6.60 -10.48 3.47
C GLY A 79 -7.26 -9.17 3.90
N GLU A 80 -8.06 -9.22 4.93
CA GLU A 80 -8.97 -8.17 5.45
C GLU A 80 -8.66 -6.71 5.05
N ALA A 81 -9.67 -5.85 4.93
CA ALA A 81 -9.57 -4.45 4.50
C ALA A 81 -8.31 -3.75 5.01
N GLY A 82 -7.41 -3.35 4.09
CA GLY A 82 -6.13 -2.72 4.40
C GLY A 82 -4.89 -3.60 4.19
N GLY A 83 -5.00 -4.79 3.56
CA GLY A 83 -3.85 -5.67 3.29
C GLY A 83 -3.28 -6.35 4.54
N MET A 84 -4.08 -6.46 5.60
CA MET A 84 -3.72 -7.10 6.85
C MET A 84 -3.88 -8.60 6.73
N MET A 85 -2.84 -9.36 7.05
CA MET A 85 -2.87 -10.82 7.11
C MET A 85 -3.55 -11.31 8.38
N SER A 86 -4.32 -12.38 8.26
CA SER A 86 -4.71 -13.19 9.42
C SER A 86 -3.51 -13.98 9.97
N GLU A 87 -3.63 -14.54 11.17
CA GLU A 87 -2.59 -15.40 11.74
C GLU A 87 -2.30 -16.63 10.86
N ALA A 88 -3.35 -17.18 10.22
CA ALA A 88 -3.21 -18.31 9.31
C ALA A 88 -2.43 -17.92 8.05
N ASP A 89 -2.81 -16.78 7.42
CA ASP A 89 -2.12 -16.25 6.24
C ASP A 89 -0.66 -15.89 6.55
N LEU A 90 -0.41 -15.33 7.74
CA LEU A 90 0.95 -15.04 8.21
C LEU A 90 1.78 -16.32 8.33
N THR A 91 1.22 -17.37 8.93
CA THR A 91 1.91 -18.65 9.09
C THR A 91 2.24 -19.27 7.73
N GLU A 92 1.30 -19.25 6.81
CA GLU A 92 1.53 -19.71 5.44
C GLU A 92 2.60 -18.87 4.74
N HIS A 93 2.49 -17.53 4.80
CA HIS A 93 3.47 -16.62 4.22
C HIS A 93 4.89 -16.85 4.72
N LEU A 94 5.07 -17.01 6.04
CA LEU A 94 6.37 -17.25 6.64
C LEU A 94 6.95 -18.62 6.26
N SER A 95 6.11 -19.63 6.05
CA SER A 95 6.56 -20.96 5.62
C SER A 95 7.21 -20.98 4.23
N GLN A 96 6.89 -19.99 3.37
CA GLN A 96 7.45 -19.86 2.03
C GLN A 96 8.85 -19.20 2.03
N VAL A 97 9.29 -18.64 3.16
CA VAL A 97 10.57 -17.92 3.25
C VAL A 97 11.55 -18.71 4.10
N PRO A 98 12.70 -19.14 3.53
CA PRO A 98 13.65 -19.99 4.26
C PRO A 98 14.20 -19.36 5.55
N VAL A 99 14.43 -18.05 5.55
CA VAL A 99 14.93 -17.31 6.73
C VAL A 99 14.13 -16.01 6.85
N PRO A 100 12.93 -16.04 7.47
CA PRO A 100 12.11 -14.84 7.60
C PRO A 100 12.68 -13.86 8.62
N LEU A 101 12.74 -12.57 8.25
CA LEU A 101 13.00 -11.47 9.16
C LEU A 101 11.66 -10.85 9.57
N ILE A 102 11.33 -10.93 10.86
CA ILE A 102 10.05 -10.48 11.40
C ILE A 102 10.28 -9.27 12.31
N LEU A 103 9.50 -8.21 12.14
CA LEU A 103 9.43 -7.09 13.08
C LEU A 103 8.14 -7.19 13.89
N ILE A 104 8.28 -7.24 15.21
CA ILE A 104 7.14 -7.23 16.14
C ILE A 104 7.10 -5.86 16.82
N LEU A 105 5.98 -5.16 16.69
CA LEU A 105 5.74 -3.86 17.29
C LEU A 105 4.75 -4.02 18.45
N ASP A 106 5.26 -3.99 19.68
CA ASP A 106 4.44 -4.03 20.89
C ASP A 106 4.27 -2.63 21.49
N GLY A 107 3.01 -2.20 21.63
CA GLY A 107 2.69 -0.92 22.28
C GLY A 107 3.00 0.34 21.46
N VAL A 108 3.13 0.26 20.15
CA VAL A 108 3.25 1.44 19.26
C VAL A 108 1.87 2.03 19.04
N THR A 109 1.52 3.08 19.77
CA THR A 109 0.19 3.71 19.77
C THR A 109 0.06 4.96 18.92
N ASP A 110 1.18 5.55 18.50
CA ASP A 110 1.19 6.73 17.64
C ASP A 110 1.28 6.34 16.16
N PRO A 111 0.33 6.77 15.30
CA PRO A 111 0.35 6.49 13.86
C PRO A 111 1.60 7.00 13.13
N HIS A 112 2.21 8.11 13.56
CA HIS A 112 3.46 8.59 12.98
C HIS A 112 4.61 7.62 13.24
N ASN A 113 4.72 7.11 14.48
CA ASN A 113 5.73 6.12 14.85
C ASN A 113 5.51 4.81 14.11
N LEU A 114 4.26 4.34 14.00
CA LEU A 114 3.92 3.17 13.19
C LEU A 114 4.37 3.35 11.74
N GLY A 115 4.03 4.46 11.11
CA GLY A 115 4.43 4.75 9.73
C GLY A 115 5.95 4.79 9.56
N ALA A 116 6.69 5.36 10.52
CA ALA A 116 8.15 5.38 10.51
C ALA A 116 8.76 3.96 10.64
N CYS A 117 8.18 3.12 11.51
CA CYS A 117 8.58 1.72 11.65
C CYS A 117 8.34 0.93 10.35
N LEU A 118 7.18 1.11 9.71
CA LEU A 118 6.86 0.44 8.44
C LEU A 118 7.85 0.84 7.34
N ARG A 119 8.19 2.11 7.23
CA ARG A 119 9.19 2.58 6.26
C ARG A 119 10.57 1.96 6.50
N SER A 120 10.96 1.83 7.77
CA SER A 120 12.24 1.19 8.14
C SER A 120 12.21 -0.31 7.87
N ALA A 121 11.09 -0.98 8.15
CA ALA A 121 10.87 -2.39 7.87
C ALA A 121 10.98 -2.69 6.37
N ASP A 122 10.38 -1.84 5.54
CA ASP A 122 10.45 -1.94 4.08
C ASP A 122 11.89 -1.82 3.57
N ALA A 123 12.63 -0.81 4.05
CA ALA A 123 14.04 -0.62 3.69
C ALA A 123 14.93 -1.77 4.14
N ALA A 124 14.62 -2.41 5.27
CA ALA A 124 15.35 -3.57 5.80
C ALA A 124 14.97 -4.91 5.14
N GLY A 125 13.97 -4.93 4.27
CA GLY A 125 13.47 -6.16 3.64
C GLY A 125 12.81 -7.11 4.63
N VAL A 126 12.07 -6.59 5.62
CA VAL A 126 11.34 -7.38 6.61
C VAL A 126 10.29 -8.24 5.91
N THR A 127 10.24 -9.53 6.26
CA THR A 127 9.28 -10.48 5.69
C THR A 127 7.86 -10.19 6.14
N ALA A 128 7.66 -9.79 7.40
CA ALA A 128 6.37 -9.38 7.94
C ALA A 128 6.54 -8.44 9.14
N VAL A 129 5.58 -7.54 9.32
CA VAL A 129 5.43 -6.73 10.53
C VAL A 129 4.19 -7.19 11.29
N ILE A 130 4.36 -7.52 12.55
CA ILE A 130 3.30 -8.01 13.43
C ILE A 130 3.03 -6.98 14.52
N PHE A 131 1.77 -6.69 14.80
CA PHE A 131 1.37 -5.81 15.90
C PHE A 131 0.01 -6.23 16.49
N PRO A 132 -0.23 -5.96 17.80
CA PRO A 132 -1.44 -6.42 18.47
C PRO A 132 -2.69 -5.70 17.99
N LYS A 133 -3.86 -6.35 18.12
CA LYS A 133 -5.17 -5.76 17.87
C LYS A 133 -5.49 -4.63 18.84
N ASP A 134 -5.09 -4.82 20.09
CA ASP A 134 -5.34 -3.88 21.18
C ASP A 134 -4.10 -3.05 21.49
N LYS A 135 -4.30 -1.79 21.96
CA LYS A 135 -3.22 -0.90 22.40
C LYS A 135 -2.13 -0.65 21.35
N SER A 136 -2.49 -0.67 20.08
CA SER A 136 -1.62 -0.31 18.97
C SER A 136 -2.27 0.71 18.04
N ALA A 137 -1.45 1.47 17.31
CA ALA A 137 -1.93 2.38 16.29
C ALA A 137 -2.56 1.61 15.14
N GLU A 138 -3.56 2.21 14.50
CA GLU A 138 -4.11 1.72 13.24
C GLU A 138 -3.29 2.23 12.05
N VAL A 139 -3.27 1.44 10.97
CA VAL A 139 -2.69 1.85 9.69
C VAL A 139 -3.66 2.80 8.99
N ASN A 140 -3.86 3.96 9.58
CA ASN A 140 -4.71 5.03 9.07
C ASN A 140 -3.96 5.91 8.04
N ASP A 141 -4.62 6.93 7.52
CA ASP A 141 -4.04 7.83 6.51
C ASP A 141 -2.76 8.53 6.99
N VAL A 142 -2.63 8.81 8.28
CA VAL A 142 -1.43 9.42 8.86
C VAL A 142 -0.26 8.43 8.80
N ALA A 143 -0.46 7.20 9.27
CA ALA A 143 0.54 6.15 9.22
C ALA A 143 0.94 5.82 7.76
N ARG A 144 -0.03 5.69 6.85
CA ARG A 144 0.20 5.46 5.41
C ARG A 144 1.04 6.57 4.78
N LYS A 145 0.73 7.83 5.08
CA LYS A 145 1.48 8.99 4.59
C LYS A 145 2.94 8.98 5.06
N VAL A 146 3.17 8.71 6.34
CA VAL A 146 4.52 8.65 6.93
C VAL A 146 5.30 7.43 6.42
N ALA A 147 4.61 6.30 6.22
CA ALA A 147 5.19 5.07 5.68
C ALA A 147 5.66 5.22 4.22
N SER A 148 5.22 6.26 3.49
CA SER A 148 5.66 6.55 2.11
C SER A 148 5.51 5.35 1.15
N GLY A 149 4.40 4.62 1.25
CA GLY A 149 4.11 3.44 0.44
C GLY A 149 4.50 2.11 1.09
N ALA A 150 5.28 2.10 2.16
CA ALA A 150 5.67 0.86 2.85
C ALA A 150 4.48 0.11 3.45
N SER A 151 3.42 0.81 3.86
CA SER A 151 2.18 0.19 4.34
C SER A 151 1.47 -0.69 3.30
N GLU A 152 1.78 -0.49 2.02
CA GLU A 152 1.17 -1.23 0.91
C GLU A 152 2.06 -2.36 0.39
N THR A 153 3.34 -2.33 0.75
CA THR A 153 4.36 -3.26 0.23
C THR A 153 4.84 -4.25 1.27
N VAL A 154 4.94 -3.84 2.54
CA VAL A 154 5.33 -4.72 3.64
C VAL A 154 4.13 -5.54 4.09
N PRO A 155 4.24 -6.88 4.16
CA PRO A 155 3.20 -7.73 4.72
C PRO A 155 2.93 -7.38 6.18
N LEU A 156 1.68 -7.09 6.51
CA LEU A 156 1.25 -6.68 7.84
C LEU A 156 0.33 -7.75 8.45
N ALA A 157 0.54 -8.10 9.70
CA ALA A 157 -0.35 -8.99 10.44
C ALA A 157 -0.77 -8.36 11.77
N ARG A 158 -2.05 -8.48 12.08
CA ARG A 158 -2.63 -7.99 13.32
C ARG A 158 -3.11 -9.17 14.16
N VAL A 159 -2.50 -9.38 15.30
CA VAL A 159 -2.72 -10.55 16.18
C VAL A 159 -3.36 -10.16 17.51
#